data_01b85e04f29b32b8f2a4af08f83bf409
#
_entry.id   01b85e04f29b32b8f2a4af08f83bf409
#
_cell.length_a   1.000
_cell.length_b   1.000
_cell.length_c   1.000
_cell.angle_alpha   90.00
_cell.angle_beta   90.00
_cell.angle_gamma   90.00
#
_symmetry.space_group_name_H-M   'P 1'
#
loop_
_entity.id
_entity.type
_entity.pdbx_description
1 polymer ?
#
loop_
_entity_poly.entity_id
_entity_poly.type
_entity_poly.pdbx_seq_one_letter_code
_entity_poly.pdbx_strand_id
1 'polypeptide(L)'
;MPPVILFCGFKPIQDIGNFYRDQALEKGKRLFQNNHVYGVREENGTDIAAKCHSQQGKHVYDVTLQLIQDSRKIVAGSCTCRYGVLGECKHSAAVVHHINTHEVSACTSVPQAWGKPSKRPKLSDKASIADLFGGNRSNFVGKQEPREVPPRYIIDHFPDIDTPFTDILRLTGQNQVELECAQVLEDIVNDAATIVKRSEVEVVLQHLTHQASDGEALKDRLGQLKDSEKAFFQKRVAAHDVLEICMATMAQSKCAQWYQERKVRISSTMAHTILRTRKTQQDLVASLINAASFSSDSTTYGLQTEPKARRRFEEKFGACIVEVGLLVHKERPWLCGSADGVFQQDGETVLLEIKCPSSIKGQPVVDANERKTFTSCLVYINDKLCLKPSHIYYTQVQVLMFVLDLQSCYFYVYTCDEHDATVLVPRNDTFLNDEIPSLERFYFSWYLPALAQKYQI
;
A
#
# COMPACT_ATOMS: atom_id res chain seq x y z
N MET A 1 -1.14 2.68 -30.24
CA MET A 1 -1.72 4.02 -30.43
C MET A 1 -1.28 4.87 -29.25
N PRO A 2 -0.96 6.13 -29.42
CA PRO A 2 -0.65 6.99 -28.28
C PRO A 2 -1.86 7.05 -27.33
N PRO A 3 -1.66 7.19 -26.01
CA PRO A 3 -2.77 7.28 -25.05
C PRO A 3 -3.64 8.51 -25.34
N VAL A 4 -4.95 8.35 -25.21
CA VAL A 4 -5.91 9.47 -25.31
C VAL A 4 -6.00 10.11 -23.93
N ILE A 5 -5.57 11.36 -23.79
CA ILE A 5 -5.60 12.09 -22.52
C ILE A 5 -6.64 13.21 -22.62
N LEU A 6 -7.59 13.21 -21.66
CA LEU A 6 -8.61 14.25 -21.51
C LEU A 6 -8.29 15.12 -20.28
N PHE A 7 -8.45 16.43 -20.40
CA PHE A 7 -8.33 17.40 -19.32
C PHE A 7 -9.67 18.08 -18.98
N CYS A 8 -10.71 17.85 -19.78
CA CYS A 8 -12.08 18.34 -19.58
C CYS A 8 -13.05 17.45 -20.35
N GLY A 9 -14.36 17.62 -20.13
CA GLY A 9 -15.39 16.83 -20.81
C GLY A 9 -15.44 15.37 -20.32
N PHE A 10 -15.13 15.15 -19.05
CA PHE A 10 -15.15 13.82 -18.43
C PHE A 10 -16.57 13.25 -18.41
N LYS A 11 -16.67 11.96 -18.65
CA LYS A 11 -17.93 11.23 -18.42
C LYS A 11 -18.14 11.02 -16.92
N PRO A 12 -19.36 11.15 -16.39
CA PRO A 12 -19.64 10.95 -14.98
C PRO A 12 -19.24 9.55 -14.47
N ILE A 13 -18.71 9.51 -13.27
CA ILE A 13 -18.39 8.28 -12.54
C ILE A 13 -19.66 7.78 -11.85
N GLN A 14 -19.97 6.49 -12.02
CA GLN A 14 -21.19 5.86 -11.52
C GLN A 14 -20.95 5.10 -10.19
N ASP A 15 -22.05 4.88 -9.45
CA ASP A 15 -22.08 4.03 -8.23
C ASP A 15 -21.05 4.41 -7.15
N ILE A 16 -20.79 5.70 -7.00
CA ILE A 16 -19.75 6.21 -6.08
C ILE A 16 -19.99 5.82 -4.61
N GLY A 17 -21.25 5.61 -4.20
CA GLY A 17 -21.63 5.16 -2.85
C GLY A 17 -21.14 3.74 -2.53
N ASN A 18 -20.86 2.91 -3.53
CA ASN A 18 -20.30 1.57 -3.32
C ASN A 18 -18.79 1.61 -3.05
N PHE A 19 -18.10 2.66 -3.50
CA PHE A 19 -16.66 2.81 -3.29
C PHE A 19 -16.35 3.68 -2.06
N TYR A 20 -17.14 4.74 -1.82
CA TYR A 20 -16.91 5.67 -0.72
C TYR A 20 -17.95 5.50 0.38
N ARG A 21 -17.54 5.77 1.61
CA ARG A 21 -18.47 5.98 2.73
C ARG A 21 -19.11 7.36 2.61
N ASP A 22 -20.35 7.51 3.11
CA ASP A 22 -21.09 8.78 3.11
C ASP A 22 -20.29 9.94 3.70
N GLN A 23 -19.59 9.68 4.80
CA GLN A 23 -18.75 10.70 5.43
C GLN A 23 -17.59 11.17 4.53
N ALA A 24 -17.00 10.28 3.72
CA ALA A 24 -15.93 10.64 2.79
C ALA A 24 -16.49 11.45 1.62
N LEU A 25 -17.66 11.06 1.11
CA LEU A 25 -18.37 11.79 0.05
C LEU A 25 -18.73 13.20 0.50
N GLU A 26 -19.34 13.35 1.68
CA GLU A 26 -19.72 14.66 2.21
C GLU A 26 -18.52 15.59 2.42
N LYS A 27 -17.46 15.08 3.03
CA LYS A 27 -16.21 15.84 3.21
C LYS A 27 -15.53 16.14 1.87
N GLY A 28 -15.57 15.22 0.92
CA GLY A 28 -15.08 15.40 -0.44
C GLY A 28 -15.83 16.49 -1.18
N LYS A 29 -17.16 16.50 -1.09
CA LYS A 29 -18.01 17.55 -1.65
C LYS A 29 -17.62 18.95 -1.15
N ARG A 30 -17.35 19.09 0.13
CA ARG A 30 -16.88 20.37 0.72
C ARG A 30 -15.50 20.78 0.19
N LEU A 31 -14.57 19.85 0.00
CA LEU A 31 -13.27 20.14 -0.59
C LEU A 31 -13.42 20.59 -2.06
N PHE A 32 -14.26 19.91 -2.84
CA PHE A 32 -14.56 20.29 -4.20
C PHE A 32 -15.18 21.70 -4.27
N GLN A 33 -16.19 21.99 -3.46
CA GLN A 33 -16.86 23.31 -3.40
C GLN A 33 -15.90 24.45 -3.02
N ASN A 34 -14.84 24.16 -2.29
CA ASN A 34 -13.80 25.11 -1.92
C ASN A 34 -12.62 25.16 -2.91
N ASN A 35 -12.76 24.57 -4.11
CA ASN A 35 -11.75 24.56 -5.18
C ASN A 35 -10.40 23.93 -4.76
N HIS A 36 -10.44 22.87 -3.95
CA HIS A 36 -9.23 22.17 -3.53
C HIS A 36 -8.70 21.17 -4.58
N VAL A 37 -9.50 20.85 -5.62
CA VAL A 37 -9.15 19.90 -6.70
C VAL A 37 -8.64 20.63 -7.90
N TYR A 38 -7.54 20.17 -8.49
CA TYR A 38 -6.95 20.71 -9.71
C TYR A 38 -6.11 19.67 -10.46
N GLY A 39 -5.72 19.99 -11.71
CA GLY A 39 -4.87 19.12 -12.53
C GLY A 39 -5.51 17.77 -12.83
N VAL A 40 -6.84 17.71 -12.96
CA VAL A 40 -7.56 16.48 -13.28
C VAL A 40 -7.29 16.10 -14.73
N ARG A 41 -6.89 14.86 -14.95
CA ARG A 41 -6.70 14.27 -16.26
C ARG A 41 -7.25 12.84 -16.27
N GLU A 42 -7.78 12.43 -17.40
CA GLU A 42 -8.25 11.07 -17.64
C GLU A 42 -7.49 10.48 -18.82
N GLU A 43 -6.94 9.31 -18.66
CA GLU A 43 -6.16 8.61 -19.68
C GLU A 43 -6.91 7.34 -20.11
N ASN A 44 -7.05 7.16 -21.42
CA ASN A 44 -7.71 6.01 -22.07
C ASN A 44 -9.15 5.73 -21.60
N GLY A 45 -9.81 6.68 -20.95
CA GLY A 45 -11.17 6.48 -20.41
C GLY A 45 -11.24 5.62 -19.15
N THR A 46 -10.10 5.22 -18.58
CA THR A 46 -10.01 4.30 -17.41
C THR A 46 -9.24 4.87 -16.24
N ASP A 47 -8.19 5.63 -16.50
CA ASP A 47 -7.26 6.07 -15.47
C ASP A 47 -7.39 7.57 -15.23
N ILE A 48 -7.70 7.96 -14.01
CA ILE A 48 -7.83 9.35 -13.60
C ILE A 48 -6.67 9.70 -12.67
N ALA A 49 -6.02 10.81 -12.95
CA ALA A 49 -5.04 11.41 -12.05
C ALA A 49 -5.41 12.86 -11.75
N ALA A 50 -5.21 13.27 -10.50
CA ALA A 50 -5.55 14.62 -10.04
C ALA A 50 -4.74 15.01 -8.82
N LYS A 51 -4.74 16.29 -8.47
CA LYS A 51 -4.18 16.83 -7.23
C LYS A 51 -5.27 17.44 -6.37
N CYS A 52 -5.18 17.23 -5.05
CA CYS A 52 -6.13 17.80 -4.10
C CYS A 52 -5.39 18.42 -2.90
N HIS A 53 -5.69 19.68 -2.59
CA HIS A 53 -5.17 20.31 -1.38
C HIS A 53 -5.81 19.72 -0.11
N SER A 54 -5.02 19.69 0.97
CA SER A 54 -5.55 19.40 2.30
C SER A 54 -6.57 20.45 2.73
N GLN A 55 -7.44 20.12 3.68
CA GLN A 55 -8.46 21.05 4.18
C GLN A 55 -7.89 22.38 4.70
N GLN A 56 -6.65 22.38 5.15
CA GLN A 56 -5.93 23.60 5.61
C GLN A 56 -5.05 24.22 4.52
N GLY A 57 -5.05 23.66 3.30
CA GLY A 57 -4.22 24.15 2.18
C GLY A 57 -2.71 23.93 2.31
N LYS A 58 -2.24 23.29 3.41
CA LYS A 58 -0.80 23.13 3.70
C LYS A 58 -0.12 22.01 2.92
N HIS A 59 -0.87 21.00 2.48
CA HIS A 59 -0.35 19.84 1.78
C HIS A 59 -1.13 19.61 0.49
N VAL A 60 -0.44 19.11 -0.52
CA VAL A 60 -1.03 18.65 -1.78
C VAL A 60 -0.93 17.13 -1.80
N TYR A 61 -2.01 16.49 -2.20
CA TYR A 61 -2.09 15.05 -2.33
C TYR A 61 -2.32 14.66 -3.78
N ASP A 62 -1.59 13.68 -4.25
CA ASP A 62 -1.81 13.05 -5.54
C ASP A 62 -2.91 12.01 -5.38
N VAL A 63 -3.86 12.04 -6.31
CA VAL A 63 -5.00 11.12 -6.34
C VAL A 63 -5.01 10.39 -7.68
N THR A 64 -5.16 9.07 -7.63
CA THR A 64 -5.40 8.25 -8.81
C THR A 64 -6.64 7.39 -8.60
N LEU A 65 -7.41 7.18 -9.67
CA LEU A 65 -8.58 6.30 -9.70
C LEU A 65 -8.54 5.48 -10.98
N GLN A 66 -8.91 4.21 -10.89
CA GLN A 66 -9.09 3.32 -12.02
C GLN A 66 -10.56 2.97 -12.17
N LEU A 67 -11.06 3.05 -13.40
CA LEU A 67 -12.46 2.85 -13.74
C LEU A 67 -12.62 1.65 -14.68
N ILE A 68 -13.79 1.03 -14.64
CA ILE A 68 -14.25 0.16 -15.72
C ILE A 68 -14.71 1.04 -16.87
N GLN A 69 -14.17 0.85 -18.06
CA GLN A 69 -14.41 1.71 -19.22
C GLN A 69 -15.90 1.90 -19.54
N ASP A 70 -16.67 0.82 -19.62
CA ASP A 70 -18.07 0.87 -20.03
C ASP A 70 -19.01 1.35 -18.92
N SER A 71 -18.86 0.84 -17.71
CA SER A 71 -19.75 1.16 -16.59
C SER A 71 -19.33 2.39 -15.79
N ARG A 72 -18.13 2.92 -16.01
CA ARG A 72 -17.58 4.07 -15.29
C ARG A 72 -17.55 3.90 -13.76
N LYS A 73 -17.51 2.65 -13.27
CA LYS A 73 -17.40 2.35 -11.84
C LYS A 73 -15.95 2.31 -11.40
N ILE A 74 -15.67 2.79 -10.19
CA ILE A 74 -14.32 2.77 -9.62
C ILE A 74 -14.01 1.35 -9.18
N VAL A 75 -12.90 0.80 -9.66
CA VAL A 75 -12.39 -0.53 -9.25
C VAL A 75 -11.21 -0.42 -8.29
N ALA A 76 -10.42 0.63 -8.43
CA ALA A 76 -9.25 0.87 -7.59
C ALA A 76 -8.98 2.37 -7.49
N GLY A 77 -8.22 2.77 -6.47
CA GLY A 77 -7.76 4.13 -6.33
C GLY A 77 -6.64 4.25 -5.33
N SER A 78 -5.94 5.37 -5.36
CA SER A 78 -4.97 5.74 -4.34
C SER A 78 -4.96 7.25 -4.09
N CYS A 79 -4.49 7.64 -2.91
CA CYS A 79 -4.23 9.02 -2.57
C CYS A 79 -3.04 9.07 -1.60
N THR A 80 -2.12 9.99 -1.80
CA THR A 80 -0.93 10.13 -0.94
C THR A 80 -1.21 10.65 0.46
N CYS A 81 -2.48 10.90 0.83
CA CYS A 81 -2.83 11.27 2.19
C CYS A 81 -2.77 10.07 3.14
N ARG A 82 -2.61 10.33 4.44
CA ARG A 82 -2.49 9.32 5.50
C ARG A 82 -3.56 8.21 5.46
N TYR A 83 -4.74 8.50 4.94
CA TYR A 83 -5.90 7.58 4.89
C TYR A 83 -6.30 7.20 3.46
N GLY A 84 -5.48 7.50 2.47
CA GLY A 84 -5.85 7.46 1.07
C GLY A 84 -5.27 6.30 0.26
N VAL A 85 -4.56 5.38 0.89
CA VAL A 85 -3.87 4.29 0.17
C VAL A 85 -4.80 3.46 -0.71
N LEU A 86 -6.07 3.30 -0.28
CA LEU A 86 -7.12 2.62 -1.06
C LEU A 86 -7.96 3.56 -1.93
N GLY A 87 -7.64 4.83 -1.97
CA GLY A 87 -8.44 5.81 -2.71
C GLY A 87 -9.82 6.12 -2.11
N GLU A 88 -10.18 5.59 -0.93
CA GLU A 88 -11.50 5.75 -0.31
C GLU A 88 -11.59 7.00 0.60
N CYS A 89 -10.68 7.94 0.43
CA CYS A 89 -10.59 9.11 1.30
C CYS A 89 -11.38 10.31 0.75
N LYS A 90 -11.54 11.35 1.58
CA LYS A 90 -12.21 12.59 1.19
C LYS A 90 -11.56 13.33 0.01
N HIS A 91 -10.25 13.17 -0.23
CA HIS A 91 -9.55 13.86 -1.30
C HIS A 91 -9.86 13.22 -2.67
N SER A 92 -9.91 11.89 -2.73
CA SER A 92 -10.34 11.18 -3.95
C SER A 92 -11.84 11.35 -4.18
N ALA A 93 -12.68 11.37 -3.15
CA ALA A 93 -14.08 11.71 -3.26
C ALA A 93 -14.29 13.14 -3.81
N ALA A 94 -13.41 14.08 -3.46
CA ALA A 94 -13.45 15.43 -4.02
C ALA A 94 -13.17 15.45 -5.53
N VAL A 95 -12.24 14.61 -6.02
CA VAL A 95 -11.96 14.44 -7.45
C VAL A 95 -13.18 13.87 -8.18
N VAL A 96 -13.85 12.88 -7.60
CA VAL A 96 -15.09 12.33 -8.17
C VAL A 96 -16.19 13.39 -8.25
N HIS A 97 -16.37 14.20 -7.21
CA HIS A 97 -17.31 15.32 -7.27
C HIS A 97 -16.95 16.33 -8.34
N HIS A 98 -15.65 16.61 -8.54
CA HIS A 98 -15.19 17.49 -9.63
C HIS A 98 -15.60 16.94 -11.00
N ILE A 99 -15.35 15.65 -11.26
CA ILE A 99 -15.69 15.00 -12.53
C ILE A 99 -17.20 14.95 -12.76
N ASN A 100 -17.98 14.63 -11.74
CA ASN A 100 -19.42 14.46 -11.87
C ASN A 100 -20.21 15.78 -11.92
N THR A 101 -19.58 16.89 -11.52
CA THR A 101 -20.25 18.21 -11.45
C THR A 101 -19.85 19.11 -12.63
N HIS A 102 -18.72 18.82 -13.29
CA HIS A 102 -18.31 19.58 -14.47
C HIS A 102 -19.17 19.16 -15.67
N GLU A 103 -20.22 19.94 -15.93
CA GLU A 103 -20.94 19.89 -17.20
C GLU A 103 -19.97 20.18 -18.36
N VAL A 104 -20.28 19.61 -19.52
CA VAL A 104 -19.54 19.72 -20.79
C VAL A 104 -19.48 21.16 -21.27
N SER A 105 -18.77 22.03 -20.56
CA SER A 105 -18.45 23.37 -21.05
C SER A 105 -17.01 23.34 -21.60
N ALA A 106 -16.86 23.78 -22.84
CA ALA A 106 -15.54 23.94 -23.45
C ALA A 106 -14.66 24.79 -22.54
N CYS A 107 -13.36 24.49 -22.48
CA CYS A 107 -12.37 25.21 -21.64
C CYS A 107 -12.39 26.73 -21.83
N THR A 108 -12.94 27.22 -22.94
CA THR A 108 -13.13 28.63 -23.29
C THR A 108 -14.37 29.26 -22.67
N SER A 109 -15.29 28.47 -22.11
CA SER A 109 -16.55 28.95 -21.52
C SER A 109 -16.49 29.18 -20.01
N VAL A 110 -15.40 28.85 -19.39
CA VAL A 110 -15.19 29.09 -17.95
C VAL A 110 -14.74 30.54 -17.75
N PRO A 111 -15.42 31.34 -16.89
CA PRO A 111 -14.98 32.70 -16.58
C PRO A 111 -13.53 32.63 -16.06
N GLN A 112 -12.63 33.30 -16.76
CA GLN A 112 -11.22 33.33 -16.37
C GLN A 112 -11.10 33.91 -14.95
N ALA A 113 -10.33 33.27 -14.11
CA ALA A 113 -10.15 33.62 -12.70
C ALA A 113 -9.42 34.96 -12.46
N TRP A 114 -9.15 35.72 -13.48
CA TRP A 114 -8.41 37.00 -13.47
C TRP A 114 -9.15 38.15 -12.75
N GLY A 115 -10.35 37.94 -12.24
CA GLY A 115 -11.12 38.97 -11.57
C GLY A 115 -11.58 38.63 -10.15
N LYS A 116 -11.26 37.44 -9.60
CA LYS A 116 -11.64 37.12 -8.24
C LYS A 116 -10.52 37.51 -7.28
N PRO A 117 -10.77 38.42 -6.32
CA PRO A 117 -9.78 38.73 -5.30
C PRO A 117 -9.45 37.44 -4.54
N SER A 118 -8.18 37.03 -4.57
CA SER A 118 -7.72 35.96 -3.71
C SER A 118 -7.98 36.38 -2.26
N LYS A 119 -8.47 35.49 -1.41
CA LYS A 119 -8.55 35.72 0.05
C LYS A 119 -7.15 35.72 0.72
N ARG A 120 -6.12 36.16 0.02
CA ARG A 120 -4.85 36.51 0.64
C ARG A 120 -5.07 37.80 1.42
N PRO A 121 -4.51 37.94 2.62
CA PRO A 121 -4.55 39.20 3.34
C PRO A 121 -4.07 40.30 2.38
N LYS A 122 -4.83 41.39 2.25
CA LYS A 122 -4.42 42.57 1.47
C LYS A 122 -3.08 43.02 2.04
N LEU A 123 -2.04 42.80 1.28
CA LEU A 123 -0.76 43.42 1.56
C LEU A 123 -0.99 44.94 1.51
N SER A 124 -0.54 45.66 2.50
CA SER A 124 -0.61 47.10 2.58
C SER A 124 0.02 47.72 1.34
N ASP A 125 -0.60 48.74 0.76
CA ASP A 125 -0.08 49.48 -0.41
C ASP A 125 1.31 50.11 -0.13
N LYS A 126 1.79 50.03 1.13
CA LYS A 126 3.11 50.46 1.59
C LYS A 126 4.09 49.32 1.83
N ALA A 127 3.74 48.09 1.45
CA ALA A 127 4.66 46.96 1.61
C ALA A 127 5.88 47.13 0.69
N SER A 128 7.08 47.02 1.25
CA SER A 128 8.30 47.05 0.47
C SER A 128 8.47 45.80 -0.39
N ILE A 129 9.31 45.88 -1.41
CA ILE A 129 9.65 44.69 -2.22
C ILE A 129 10.18 43.54 -1.37
N ALA A 130 10.89 43.85 -0.28
CA ALA A 130 11.36 42.88 0.68
C ALA A 130 10.22 42.20 1.48
N ASP A 131 9.15 42.94 1.81
CA ASP A 131 7.94 42.39 2.44
C ASP A 131 7.10 41.53 1.49
N LEU A 132 7.11 41.89 0.21
CA LEU A 132 6.36 41.18 -0.83
C LEU A 132 7.05 39.88 -1.25
N PHE A 133 8.39 39.85 -1.26
CA PHE A 133 9.17 38.75 -1.80
C PHE A 133 10.12 38.07 -0.79
N GLY A 134 10.04 38.40 0.47
CA GLY A 134 10.91 37.87 1.53
C GLY A 134 12.32 38.43 1.44
N GLY A 135 12.80 39.02 2.53
CA GLY A 135 14.01 39.84 2.60
C GLY A 135 15.38 39.14 2.44
N ASN A 136 15.47 38.00 1.77
CA ASN A 136 16.76 37.34 1.60
C ASN A 136 17.01 37.05 0.10
N ARG A 137 17.79 37.93 -0.53
CA ARG A 137 18.27 37.77 -1.92
C ARG A 137 19.01 36.42 -2.15
N SER A 138 19.54 35.80 -1.10
CA SER A 138 20.21 34.50 -1.18
C SER A 138 19.24 33.34 -1.49
N ASN A 139 17.93 33.48 -1.21
CA ASN A 139 16.95 32.45 -1.54
C ASN A 139 16.46 32.49 -2.99
N PHE A 140 16.78 33.56 -3.73
CA PHE A 140 16.39 33.68 -5.14
C PHE A 140 17.34 32.99 -6.09
N VAL A 141 18.61 32.81 -5.71
CA VAL A 141 19.65 32.21 -6.57
C VAL A 141 19.71 30.68 -6.39
N GLY A 142 19.15 30.11 -5.31
CA GLY A 142 19.32 28.69 -4.96
C GLY A 142 18.13 27.78 -5.29
N LYS A 143 17.03 28.30 -5.86
CA LYS A 143 15.82 27.48 -6.15
C LYS A 143 15.25 27.72 -7.56
N GLN A 144 16.08 28.04 -8.49
CA GLN A 144 15.68 27.81 -9.87
C GLN A 144 15.86 26.31 -10.14
N GLU A 145 14.76 25.59 -10.22
CA GLU A 145 14.75 24.38 -11.03
C GLU A 145 15.38 24.77 -12.38
N PRO A 146 16.32 23.98 -12.90
CA PRO A 146 16.87 24.27 -14.21
C PRO A 146 15.70 24.37 -15.16
N ARG A 147 15.38 25.59 -15.62
CA ARG A 147 14.53 25.77 -16.77
C ARG A 147 15.15 24.95 -17.86
N GLU A 148 14.39 24.10 -18.49
CA GLU A 148 14.79 23.49 -19.76
C GLU A 148 15.19 24.63 -20.68
N VAL A 149 16.48 24.92 -20.71
CA VAL A 149 17.05 25.77 -21.74
C VAL A 149 17.02 24.89 -22.98
N PRO A 150 16.39 25.29 -24.08
CA PRO A 150 16.45 24.52 -25.32
C PRO A 150 17.91 24.48 -25.74
N PRO A 151 18.60 23.33 -25.58
CA PRO A 151 20.02 23.42 -25.28
C PRO A 151 20.86 23.59 -26.51
N ARG A 152 20.65 22.82 -27.50
CA ARG A 152 21.51 22.79 -28.68
C ARG A 152 21.07 23.72 -29.78
N TYR A 153 19.84 24.21 -29.77
CA TYR A 153 19.30 24.99 -30.87
C TYR A 153 20.19 26.22 -31.21
N ILE A 154 20.66 26.96 -30.21
CA ILE A 154 21.52 28.13 -30.42
C ILE A 154 22.92 27.70 -30.89
N ILE A 155 23.50 26.65 -30.28
CA ILE A 155 24.82 26.16 -30.64
C ILE A 155 24.83 25.53 -32.03
N ASP A 156 23.79 24.74 -32.34
CA ASP A 156 23.65 24.04 -33.62
C ASP A 156 23.32 25.01 -34.78
N HIS A 157 22.62 26.13 -34.51
CA HIS A 157 22.29 27.12 -35.53
C HIS A 157 23.29 28.29 -35.63
N PHE A 158 24.13 28.45 -34.63
CA PHE A 158 25.14 29.51 -34.58
C PHE A 158 26.50 28.95 -34.08
N PRO A 159 27.13 28.00 -34.83
CA PRO A 159 28.32 27.29 -34.36
C PRO A 159 29.55 28.18 -34.21
N ASP A 160 29.58 29.29 -34.94
CA ASP A 160 30.75 30.20 -35.00
C ASP A 160 30.70 31.35 -34.01
N ILE A 161 29.68 31.41 -33.13
CA ILE A 161 29.61 32.44 -32.11
C ILE A 161 30.35 31.95 -30.86
N ASP A 162 31.48 32.60 -30.62
CA ASP A 162 32.31 32.35 -29.43
C ASP A 162 32.10 33.47 -28.40
N THR A 163 31.24 33.21 -27.44
CA THR A 163 30.94 34.14 -26.34
C THR A 163 30.90 33.38 -25.01
N PRO A 164 31.08 34.05 -23.88
CA PRO A 164 30.94 33.42 -22.56
C PRO A 164 29.57 32.72 -22.36
N PHE A 165 28.55 33.15 -23.10
CA PHE A 165 27.22 32.54 -23.07
C PHE A 165 27.19 31.20 -23.82
N THR A 166 27.85 31.11 -24.97
CA THR A 166 27.96 29.83 -25.71
C THR A 166 28.81 28.82 -24.95
N ASP A 167 29.85 29.26 -24.23
CA ASP A 167 30.63 28.39 -23.35
C ASP A 167 29.79 27.83 -22.20
N ILE A 168 28.92 28.65 -21.58
CA ILE A 168 27.97 28.19 -20.56
C ILE A 168 26.97 27.19 -21.15
N LEU A 169 26.47 27.40 -22.37
CA LEU A 169 25.56 26.45 -23.04
C LEU A 169 26.25 25.14 -23.40
N ARG A 170 27.52 25.16 -23.81
CA ARG A 170 28.33 23.95 -24.06
C ARG A 170 28.54 23.16 -22.77
N LEU A 171 28.82 23.84 -21.65
CA LEU A 171 29.01 23.23 -20.34
C LEU A 171 27.69 22.64 -19.80
N THR A 172 26.55 23.34 -19.99
CA THR A 172 25.24 22.84 -19.60
C THR A 172 24.79 21.63 -20.42
N GLY A 173 25.15 21.58 -21.69
CA GLY A 173 24.92 20.41 -22.54
C GLY A 173 25.71 19.17 -22.10
N GLN A 174 26.96 19.34 -21.61
CA GLN A 174 27.75 18.26 -21.04
C GLN A 174 27.12 17.75 -19.72
N ASN A 175 26.73 18.65 -18.84
CA ASN A 175 26.04 18.29 -17.58
C ASN A 175 24.73 17.54 -17.82
N GLN A 176 23.99 17.84 -18.88
CA GLN A 176 22.76 17.14 -19.20
C GLN A 176 23.02 15.71 -19.68
N VAL A 177 24.06 15.49 -20.47
CA VAL A 177 24.50 14.13 -20.89
C VAL A 177 24.94 13.32 -19.67
N GLU A 178 25.69 13.93 -18.73
CA GLU A 178 26.09 13.28 -17.48
C GLU A 178 24.89 12.92 -16.61
N LEU A 179 23.89 13.81 -16.51
CA LEU A 179 22.63 13.55 -15.78
C LEU A 179 21.80 12.44 -16.43
N GLU A 180 21.68 12.45 -17.76
CA GLU A 180 20.99 11.37 -18.49
C GLU A 180 21.73 10.03 -18.34
N CYS A 181 23.06 10.03 -18.42
CA CYS A 181 23.85 8.82 -18.15
C CYS A 181 23.70 8.34 -16.69
N ALA A 182 23.68 9.24 -15.72
CA ALA A 182 23.48 8.90 -14.32
C ALA A 182 22.08 8.29 -14.10
N GLN A 183 21.04 8.84 -14.72
CA GLN A 183 19.70 8.30 -14.65
C GLN A 183 19.61 6.90 -15.27
N VAL A 184 20.20 6.69 -16.45
CA VAL A 184 20.24 5.37 -17.10
C VAL A 184 20.98 4.35 -16.23
N LEU A 185 22.08 4.76 -15.60
CA LEU A 185 22.82 3.88 -14.68
C LEU A 185 21.99 3.54 -13.44
N GLU A 186 21.29 4.53 -12.87
CA GLU A 186 20.39 4.32 -11.73
C GLU A 186 19.24 3.36 -12.09
N ASP A 187 18.65 3.52 -13.27
CA ASP A 187 17.59 2.63 -13.78
C ASP A 187 18.13 1.19 -13.97
N ILE A 188 19.32 1.02 -14.54
CA ILE A 188 19.97 -0.29 -14.70
C ILE A 188 20.25 -0.94 -13.33
N VAL A 189 20.73 -0.16 -12.35
CA VAL A 189 21.00 -0.66 -10.99
C VAL A 189 19.69 -1.07 -10.31
N ASN A 190 18.61 -0.30 -10.46
CA ASN A 190 17.30 -0.61 -9.91
C ASN A 190 16.71 -1.86 -10.56
N ASP A 191 16.83 -2.02 -11.87
CA ASP A 191 16.39 -3.22 -12.58
C ASP A 191 17.17 -4.46 -12.13
N ALA A 192 18.50 -4.36 -12.02
CA ALA A 192 19.34 -5.44 -11.51
C ALA A 192 18.98 -5.82 -10.06
N ALA A 193 18.79 -4.83 -9.19
CA ALA A 193 18.35 -5.05 -7.82
C ALA A 193 16.99 -5.75 -7.75
N THR A 194 16.06 -5.38 -8.63
CA THR A 194 14.74 -6.00 -8.74
C THR A 194 14.84 -7.46 -9.18
N ILE A 195 15.71 -7.77 -10.14
CA ILE A 195 15.96 -9.15 -10.60
C ILE A 195 16.56 -10.00 -9.49
N VAL A 196 17.56 -9.49 -8.77
CA VAL A 196 18.19 -10.19 -7.64
C VAL A 196 17.15 -10.49 -6.56
N LYS A 197 16.38 -9.48 -6.17
CA LYS A 197 15.33 -9.63 -5.16
C LYS A 197 14.26 -10.64 -5.58
N ARG A 198 13.87 -10.66 -6.84
CA ARG A 198 12.95 -11.66 -7.38
C ARG A 198 13.52 -13.07 -7.26
N SER A 199 14.79 -13.27 -7.63
CA SER A 199 15.46 -14.57 -7.52
C SER A 199 15.56 -15.06 -6.06
N GLU A 200 15.85 -14.18 -5.11
CA GLU A 200 15.86 -14.52 -3.67
C GLU A 200 14.48 -14.98 -3.19
N VAL A 201 13.43 -14.25 -3.57
CA VAL A 201 12.04 -14.62 -3.24
C VAL A 201 11.66 -15.96 -3.88
N GLU A 202 12.00 -16.18 -5.16
CA GLU A 202 11.74 -17.44 -5.86
C GLU A 202 12.41 -18.63 -5.15
N VAL A 203 13.66 -18.49 -4.72
CA VAL A 203 14.38 -19.54 -4.01
C VAL A 203 13.67 -19.93 -2.71
N VAL A 204 13.27 -18.97 -1.89
CA VAL A 204 12.61 -19.27 -0.60
C VAL A 204 11.17 -19.76 -0.76
N LEU A 205 10.53 -19.46 -1.90
CA LEU A 205 9.16 -19.88 -2.19
C LEU A 205 9.08 -21.13 -3.08
N GLN A 206 10.22 -21.71 -3.51
CA GLN A 206 10.25 -22.91 -4.35
C GLN A 206 9.41 -24.07 -3.81
N HIS A 207 9.40 -24.27 -2.49
CA HIS A 207 8.62 -25.33 -1.85
C HIS A 207 7.12 -25.18 -2.08
N LEU A 208 6.60 -23.97 -2.29
CA LEU A 208 5.19 -23.73 -2.60
C LEU A 208 4.80 -24.20 -4.00
N THR A 209 5.76 -24.37 -4.91
CA THR A 209 5.49 -24.84 -6.27
C THR A 209 5.28 -26.34 -6.37
N HIS A 210 5.72 -27.11 -5.36
CA HIS A 210 5.72 -28.58 -5.34
C HIS A 210 4.58 -29.19 -4.53
N GLN A 211 3.69 -28.40 -3.92
CA GLN A 211 2.54 -28.94 -3.20
C GLN A 211 1.55 -29.63 -4.16
N ALA A 212 1.16 -30.85 -3.82
CA ALA A 212 0.13 -31.59 -4.55
C ALA A 212 -1.21 -30.85 -4.44
N SER A 213 -1.95 -30.78 -5.54
CA SER A 213 -3.20 -30.02 -5.57
C SER A 213 -4.39 -30.84 -5.08
N ASP A 214 -4.96 -30.45 -3.94
CA ASP A 214 -6.31 -30.85 -3.50
C ASP A 214 -7.40 -30.05 -4.26
N GLY A 215 -7.21 -29.88 -5.54
CA GLY A 215 -8.08 -29.06 -6.39
C GLY A 215 -9.55 -29.52 -6.46
N GLU A 216 -9.87 -30.73 -5.99
CA GLU A 216 -11.26 -31.25 -5.98
C GLU A 216 -12.12 -30.54 -4.91
N ALA A 217 -11.60 -30.33 -3.70
CA ALA A 217 -12.37 -29.68 -2.63
C ALA A 217 -12.77 -28.25 -2.99
N LEU A 218 -11.90 -27.51 -3.65
CA LEU A 218 -12.21 -26.17 -4.14
C LEU A 218 -13.23 -26.20 -5.29
N LYS A 219 -13.13 -27.17 -6.21
CA LYS A 219 -14.11 -27.34 -7.30
C LYS A 219 -15.52 -27.60 -6.77
N ASP A 220 -15.64 -28.45 -5.77
CA ASP A 220 -16.94 -28.76 -5.14
C ASP A 220 -17.53 -27.50 -4.47
N ARG A 221 -16.70 -26.71 -3.78
CA ARG A 221 -17.14 -25.43 -3.19
C ARG A 221 -17.61 -24.44 -4.25
N LEU A 222 -16.84 -24.31 -5.34
CA LEU A 222 -17.22 -23.43 -6.46
C LEU A 222 -18.49 -23.88 -7.16
N GLY A 223 -18.75 -25.21 -7.20
CA GLY A 223 -20.00 -25.77 -7.75
C GLY A 223 -21.26 -25.35 -6.99
N GLN A 224 -21.14 -25.00 -5.71
CA GLN A 224 -22.25 -24.59 -4.83
C GLN A 224 -22.52 -23.07 -4.85
N LEU A 225 -21.67 -22.26 -5.50
CA LEU A 225 -21.80 -20.81 -5.56
C LEU A 225 -22.78 -20.38 -6.66
N LYS A 226 -23.38 -19.19 -6.46
CA LYS A 226 -24.12 -18.50 -7.52
C LYS A 226 -23.17 -18.03 -8.63
N ASP A 227 -23.68 -17.88 -9.84
CA ASP A 227 -22.89 -17.51 -11.00
C ASP A 227 -22.11 -16.20 -10.79
N SER A 228 -22.71 -15.19 -10.16
CA SER A 228 -22.05 -13.92 -9.83
C SER A 228 -20.91 -14.09 -8.81
N GLU A 229 -21.10 -14.93 -7.79
CA GLU A 229 -20.08 -15.22 -6.77
C GLU A 229 -18.91 -16.00 -7.38
N LYS A 230 -19.23 -16.97 -8.25
CA LYS A 230 -18.24 -17.76 -9.00
C LYS A 230 -17.44 -16.88 -9.95
N ALA A 231 -18.09 -16.01 -10.70
CA ALA A 231 -17.44 -15.08 -11.63
C ALA A 231 -16.52 -14.11 -10.87
N PHE A 232 -17.00 -13.57 -9.73
CA PHE A 232 -16.17 -12.73 -8.86
C PHE A 232 -14.94 -13.47 -8.36
N PHE A 233 -15.12 -14.68 -7.82
CA PHE A 233 -14.02 -15.49 -7.30
C PHE A 233 -12.97 -15.78 -8.38
N GLN A 234 -13.40 -16.24 -9.53
CA GLN A 234 -12.50 -16.54 -10.66
C GLN A 234 -11.72 -15.31 -11.13
N LYS A 235 -12.40 -14.18 -11.26
CA LYS A 235 -11.78 -12.96 -11.80
C LYS A 235 -10.90 -12.22 -10.81
N ARG A 236 -11.24 -12.21 -9.52
CA ARG A 236 -10.62 -11.34 -8.51
C ARG A 236 -9.78 -12.06 -7.46
N VAL A 237 -9.98 -13.36 -7.29
CA VAL A 237 -9.35 -14.13 -6.22
C VAL A 237 -8.42 -15.21 -6.79
N ALA A 238 -8.86 -15.98 -7.76
CA ALA A 238 -8.14 -17.12 -8.29
C ALA A 238 -7.25 -16.80 -9.52
N ALA A 239 -7.45 -15.66 -10.18
CA ALA A 239 -6.85 -15.35 -11.48
C ALA A 239 -5.39 -14.88 -11.44
N HIS A 240 -4.75 -14.82 -10.27
CA HIS A 240 -3.44 -14.18 -10.12
C HIS A 240 -2.35 -15.19 -9.76
N ASP A 241 -1.17 -15.02 -10.36
CA ASP A 241 0.03 -15.73 -9.97
C ASP A 241 0.50 -15.29 -8.58
N VAL A 242 0.80 -16.25 -7.69
CA VAL A 242 1.18 -16.02 -6.29
C VAL A 242 2.48 -15.22 -6.21
N LEU A 243 3.45 -15.52 -7.08
CA LEU A 243 4.74 -14.84 -7.12
C LEU A 243 4.58 -13.38 -7.60
N GLU A 244 3.77 -13.16 -8.65
CA GLU A 244 3.49 -11.82 -9.14
C GLU A 244 2.79 -10.96 -8.09
N ILE A 245 1.82 -11.50 -7.34
CA ILE A 245 1.21 -10.80 -6.20
C ILE A 245 2.27 -10.46 -5.16
N CYS A 246 3.11 -11.41 -4.79
CA CYS A 246 4.17 -11.21 -3.81
C CYS A 246 5.09 -10.07 -4.24
N MET A 247 5.64 -10.13 -5.45
CA MET A 247 6.56 -9.12 -5.98
C MET A 247 5.93 -7.73 -6.09
N ALA A 248 4.70 -7.65 -6.61
CA ALA A 248 3.98 -6.39 -6.76
C ALA A 248 3.57 -5.74 -5.42
N THR A 249 3.63 -6.49 -4.31
CA THR A 249 3.22 -6.04 -2.98
C THR A 249 4.35 -6.01 -1.95
N MET A 250 5.62 -6.04 -2.39
CA MET A 250 6.80 -6.03 -1.52
C MET A 250 6.83 -4.87 -0.53
N ALA A 251 6.33 -3.71 -0.92
CA ALA A 251 6.21 -2.55 -0.05
C ALA A 251 5.09 -2.67 1.00
N GLN A 252 4.36 -3.79 1.04
CA GLN A 252 3.29 -4.13 1.99
C GLN A 252 2.33 -2.95 2.25
N SER A 253 2.18 -2.51 3.48
CA SER A 253 1.24 -1.44 3.88
C SER A 253 1.49 -0.08 3.20
N LYS A 254 2.59 0.10 2.47
CA LYS A 254 2.87 1.28 1.66
C LYS A 254 2.36 1.16 0.22
N CYS A 255 1.85 -0.03 -0.17
CA CYS A 255 1.38 -0.34 -1.51
C CYS A 255 -0.15 -0.46 -1.56
N ALA A 256 -0.79 0.23 -2.50
CA ALA A 256 -2.24 0.16 -2.69
C ALA A 256 -2.70 -1.25 -3.08
N GLN A 257 -1.95 -1.93 -3.95
CA GLN A 257 -2.27 -3.28 -4.40
C GLN A 257 -2.30 -4.28 -3.23
N TRP A 258 -1.41 -4.14 -2.24
CA TRP A 258 -1.43 -4.99 -1.05
C TRP A 258 -2.77 -4.93 -0.30
N TYR A 259 -3.36 -3.74 -0.17
CA TYR A 259 -4.68 -3.59 0.44
C TYR A 259 -5.79 -4.18 -0.43
N GLN A 260 -5.70 -3.99 -1.76
CA GLN A 260 -6.70 -4.51 -2.71
C GLN A 260 -6.74 -6.03 -2.70
N GLU A 261 -5.57 -6.68 -2.73
CA GLU A 261 -5.46 -8.13 -2.68
C GLU A 261 -5.93 -8.71 -1.34
N ARG A 262 -5.63 -8.05 -0.23
CA ARG A 262 -6.10 -8.45 1.10
C ARG A 262 -7.60 -8.28 1.29
N LYS A 263 -8.21 -7.31 0.62
CA LYS A 263 -9.63 -6.96 0.77
C LYS A 263 -10.56 -8.04 0.24
N VAL A 264 -10.11 -8.83 -0.72
CA VAL A 264 -10.88 -9.92 -1.32
C VAL A 264 -10.58 -11.29 -0.71
N ARG A 265 -9.67 -11.35 0.25
CA ARG A 265 -9.20 -12.58 0.92
C ARG A 265 -9.31 -12.48 2.44
N ILE A 266 -9.26 -13.61 3.11
CA ILE A 266 -9.01 -13.65 4.56
C ILE A 266 -7.50 -13.58 4.76
N SER A 267 -7.04 -12.58 5.51
CA SER A 267 -5.64 -12.50 5.88
C SER A 267 -5.36 -13.14 7.23
N SER A 268 -4.13 -13.59 7.45
CA SER A 268 -3.67 -14.16 8.72
C SER A 268 -4.01 -13.28 9.93
N THR A 269 -3.93 -11.95 9.78
CA THR A 269 -4.28 -11.00 10.84
C THR A 269 -5.79 -10.90 11.12
N MET A 270 -6.65 -11.23 10.14
CA MET A 270 -8.11 -11.26 10.31
C MET A 270 -8.60 -12.57 10.94
N ALA A 271 -7.84 -13.64 10.77
CA ALA A 271 -8.26 -15.00 11.14
C ALA A 271 -8.73 -15.09 12.59
N HIS A 272 -7.96 -14.56 13.54
CA HIS A 272 -8.34 -14.59 14.96
C HIS A 272 -9.68 -13.88 15.23
N THR A 273 -9.89 -12.72 14.62
CA THR A 273 -11.14 -11.96 14.78
C THR A 273 -12.32 -12.75 14.26
N ILE A 274 -12.18 -13.43 13.12
CA ILE A 274 -13.23 -14.27 12.54
C ILE A 274 -13.54 -15.46 13.44
N LEU A 275 -12.52 -16.14 13.93
CA LEU A 275 -12.65 -17.35 14.73
C LEU A 275 -13.17 -17.11 16.16
N ARG A 276 -12.93 -15.94 16.73
CA ARG A 276 -13.23 -15.63 18.15
C ARG A 276 -14.25 -14.51 18.34
N THR A 277 -14.89 -14.06 17.27
CA THR A 277 -15.92 -13.01 17.36
C THR A 277 -17.15 -13.48 18.12
N ARG A 278 -17.77 -12.52 18.81
CA ARG A 278 -19.11 -12.69 19.39
C ARG A 278 -20.20 -11.97 18.59
N LYS A 279 -19.81 -11.31 17.49
CA LYS A 279 -20.75 -10.63 16.59
C LYS A 279 -21.52 -11.66 15.75
N THR A 280 -22.68 -11.25 15.24
CA THR A 280 -23.34 -12.02 14.19
C THR A 280 -22.46 -12.07 12.93
N GLN A 281 -22.67 -13.07 12.07
CA GLN A 281 -21.88 -13.19 10.85
C GLN A 281 -22.07 -11.99 9.92
N GLN A 282 -23.31 -11.46 9.85
CA GLN A 282 -23.62 -10.26 9.07
C GLN A 282 -22.90 -9.03 9.58
N ASP A 283 -22.90 -8.78 10.89
CA ASP A 283 -22.21 -7.65 11.51
C ASP A 283 -20.70 -7.77 11.34
N LEU A 284 -20.17 -8.99 11.45
CA LEU A 284 -18.75 -9.25 11.23
C LEU A 284 -18.36 -8.91 9.79
N VAL A 285 -19.08 -9.47 8.80
CA VAL A 285 -18.82 -9.20 7.37
C VAL A 285 -18.92 -7.70 7.10
N ALA A 286 -19.97 -7.02 7.57
CA ALA A 286 -20.11 -5.58 7.40
C ALA A 286 -18.91 -4.81 8.00
N SER A 287 -18.43 -5.24 9.18
CA SER A 287 -17.26 -4.61 9.81
C SER A 287 -15.97 -4.86 9.03
N LEU A 288 -15.77 -6.04 8.42
CA LEU A 288 -14.58 -6.39 7.65
C LEU A 288 -14.56 -5.69 6.29
N ILE A 289 -15.68 -5.72 5.57
CA ILE A 289 -15.79 -5.09 4.22
C ILE A 289 -15.67 -3.57 4.32
N ASN A 290 -16.17 -2.97 5.40
CA ASN A 290 -16.16 -1.54 5.61
C ASN A 290 -15.00 -1.07 6.52
N ALA A 291 -14.07 -1.96 6.86
CA ALA A 291 -12.90 -1.57 7.64
C ALA A 291 -12.11 -0.47 6.90
N ALA A 292 -11.95 0.68 7.53
CA ALA A 292 -11.04 1.70 7.03
C ALA A 292 -9.59 1.24 7.26
N SER A 293 -8.69 1.67 6.40
CA SER A 293 -7.26 1.60 6.71
C SER A 293 -7.03 2.42 7.99
N PHE A 294 -6.68 1.74 9.07
CA PHE A 294 -6.44 2.37 10.36
C PHE A 294 -4.94 2.55 10.56
N SER A 295 -4.51 3.77 10.86
CA SER A 295 -3.15 4.07 11.30
C SER A 295 -3.24 4.66 12.70
N SER A 296 -2.60 4.00 13.66
CA SER A 296 -2.37 4.51 15.02
C SER A 296 -0.90 4.87 15.20
N ASP A 297 -0.60 5.61 16.25
CA ASP A 297 0.79 5.91 16.62
C ASP A 297 1.57 4.62 16.90
N SER A 298 0.92 3.61 17.48
CA SER A 298 1.50 2.28 17.68
C SER A 298 1.83 1.57 16.37
N THR A 299 0.95 1.61 15.37
CA THR A 299 1.20 1.05 14.04
C THR A 299 2.33 1.78 13.33
N THR A 300 2.35 3.10 13.41
CA THR A 300 3.41 3.93 12.83
C THR A 300 4.75 3.63 13.48
N TYR A 301 4.80 3.53 14.81
CA TYR A 301 6.01 3.15 15.54
C TYR A 301 6.51 1.76 15.13
N GLY A 302 5.62 0.77 15.03
CA GLY A 302 5.96 -0.59 14.58
C GLY A 302 6.64 -0.57 13.22
N LEU A 303 6.02 0.05 12.22
CA LEU A 303 6.55 0.17 10.86
C LEU A 303 7.90 0.90 10.78
N GLN A 304 8.14 1.88 11.62
CA GLN A 304 9.41 2.62 11.67
C GLN A 304 10.53 1.83 12.36
N THR A 305 10.16 0.98 13.33
CA THR A 305 11.12 0.24 14.15
C THR A 305 11.47 -1.11 13.56
N GLU A 306 10.57 -1.73 12.79
CA GLU A 306 10.73 -3.07 12.21
C GLU A 306 12.03 -3.26 11.40
N PRO A 307 12.49 -2.33 10.53
CA PRO A 307 13.76 -2.51 9.82
C PRO A 307 14.98 -2.57 10.75
N LYS A 308 14.93 -1.88 11.91
CA LYS A 308 15.97 -1.96 12.92
C LYS A 308 15.93 -3.30 13.66
N ALA A 309 14.73 -3.74 14.02
CA ALA A 309 14.52 -5.04 14.67
C ALA A 309 14.99 -6.20 13.77
N ARG A 310 14.70 -6.12 12.45
CA ARG A 310 15.15 -7.13 11.47
C ARG A 310 16.66 -7.23 11.41
N ARG A 311 17.36 -6.11 11.26
CA ARG A 311 18.85 -6.09 11.28
C ARG A 311 19.40 -6.65 12.57
N ARG A 312 18.81 -6.32 13.73
CA ARG A 312 19.23 -6.88 15.02
C ARG A 312 19.03 -8.38 15.09
N PHE A 313 17.94 -8.89 14.50
CA PHE A 313 17.70 -10.33 14.39
C PHE A 313 18.76 -11.00 13.49
N GLU A 314 19.06 -10.44 12.33
CA GLU A 314 20.08 -10.92 11.39
C GLU A 314 21.46 -11.00 12.06
N GLU A 315 21.87 -9.95 12.76
CA GLU A 315 23.13 -9.92 13.53
C GLU A 315 23.19 -11.00 14.62
N LYS A 316 22.08 -11.19 15.34
CA LYS A 316 22.00 -12.11 16.47
C LYS A 316 22.02 -13.57 16.06
N PHE A 317 21.40 -13.90 14.94
CA PHE A 317 21.23 -15.28 14.47
C PHE A 317 22.12 -15.63 13.27
N GLY A 318 22.86 -14.67 12.71
CA GLY A 318 23.62 -14.86 11.47
C GLY A 318 22.73 -15.21 10.28
N ALA A 319 21.48 -14.74 10.31
CA ALA A 319 20.47 -15.03 9.31
C ALA A 319 20.48 -13.98 8.20
N CYS A 320 20.14 -14.38 6.98
CA CYS A 320 19.83 -13.46 5.86
C CYS A 320 18.33 -13.50 5.63
N ILE A 321 17.64 -12.40 5.96
CA ILE A 321 16.18 -12.31 5.89
C ILE A 321 15.75 -11.86 4.51
N VAL A 322 14.98 -12.69 3.84
CA VAL A 322 14.30 -12.32 2.59
C VAL A 322 12.95 -11.70 2.91
N GLU A 323 12.80 -10.42 2.58
CA GLU A 323 11.53 -9.72 2.68
C GLU A 323 10.58 -10.23 1.60
N VAL A 324 9.31 -10.38 1.95
CA VAL A 324 8.26 -10.86 1.03
C VAL A 324 7.04 -9.94 1.07
N GLY A 325 6.32 -9.90 -0.04
CA GLY A 325 5.06 -9.17 -0.13
C GLY A 325 3.89 -9.95 0.46
N LEU A 326 2.72 -9.81 -0.16
CA LEU A 326 1.54 -10.59 0.18
C LEU A 326 1.67 -12.00 -0.40
N LEU A 327 1.56 -12.97 0.46
CA LEU A 327 1.60 -14.39 0.12
C LEU A 327 0.17 -14.93 0.10
N VAL A 328 -0.19 -15.59 -0.99
CA VAL A 328 -1.50 -16.20 -1.19
C VAL A 328 -1.34 -17.71 -1.19
N HIS A 329 -2.19 -18.41 -0.46
CA HIS A 329 -2.14 -19.87 -0.45
C HIS A 329 -2.50 -20.43 -1.84
N LYS A 330 -1.64 -21.22 -2.42
CA LYS A 330 -1.75 -21.68 -3.81
C LYS A 330 -3.08 -22.39 -4.10
N GLU A 331 -3.51 -23.29 -3.23
CA GLU A 331 -4.73 -24.09 -3.41
C GLU A 331 -5.96 -23.47 -2.76
N ARG A 332 -5.75 -22.52 -1.86
CA ARG A 332 -6.82 -21.76 -1.19
C ARG A 332 -6.63 -20.28 -1.43
N PRO A 333 -6.81 -19.79 -2.67
CA PRO A 333 -6.51 -18.42 -3.05
C PRO A 333 -7.33 -17.35 -2.28
N TRP A 334 -8.33 -17.79 -1.52
CA TRP A 334 -9.09 -16.96 -0.60
C TRP A 334 -8.35 -16.66 0.73
N LEU A 335 -7.21 -17.33 0.99
CA LEU A 335 -6.41 -17.18 2.22
C LEU A 335 -5.06 -16.54 1.88
N CYS A 336 -4.63 -15.54 2.66
CA CYS A 336 -3.39 -14.84 2.43
C CYS A 336 -2.73 -14.38 3.74
N GLY A 337 -1.47 -13.97 3.64
CA GLY A 337 -0.76 -13.34 4.74
C GLY A 337 0.45 -12.57 4.26
N SER A 338 0.98 -11.67 5.09
CA SER A 338 2.25 -10.98 4.86
C SER A 338 3.15 -11.28 6.03
N ALA A 339 4.28 -11.92 5.74
CA ALA A 339 5.33 -12.18 6.72
C ALA A 339 6.27 -10.97 6.81
N ASP A 340 6.89 -10.76 7.95
CA ASP A 340 7.93 -9.75 8.11
C ASP A 340 9.25 -10.21 7.49
N GLY A 341 9.38 -11.52 7.23
CA GLY A 341 10.45 -12.12 6.45
C GLY A 341 10.44 -13.65 6.49
N VAL A 342 11.26 -14.23 5.64
CA VAL A 342 11.58 -15.65 5.62
C VAL A 342 13.10 -15.81 5.49
N PHE A 343 13.65 -16.90 6.00
CA PHE A 343 15.08 -17.17 5.88
C PHE A 343 15.36 -18.67 5.87
N GLN A 344 16.57 -19.05 5.46
CA GLN A 344 17.03 -20.42 5.46
C GLN A 344 17.78 -20.71 6.77
N GLN A 345 17.42 -21.80 7.42
CA GLN A 345 18.13 -22.31 8.59
C GLN A 345 18.22 -23.84 8.50
N ASP A 346 19.43 -24.36 8.56
CA ASP A 346 19.71 -25.81 8.50
C ASP A 346 19.08 -26.49 7.26
N GLY A 347 18.97 -25.77 6.16
CA GLY A 347 18.37 -26.25 4.90
C GLY A 347 16.83 -26.15 4.83
N GLU A 348 16.19 -25.64 5.86
CA GLU A 348 14.74 -25.43 5.90
C GLU A 348 14.40 -23.93 5.81
N THR A 349 13.29 -23.60 5.15
CA THR A 349 12.75 -22.23 5.16
C THR A 349 11.95 -22.01 6.44
N VAL A 350 12.27 -20.94 7.14
CA VAL A 350 11.66 -20.58 8.43
C VAL A 350 11.00 -19.20 8.34
N LEU A 351 9.85 -19.06 8.98
CA LEU A 351 9.12 -17.80 9.07
C LEU A 351 9.72 -16.87 10.13
N LEU A 352 9.80 -15.59 9.83
CA LEU A 352 10.06 -14.54 10.81
C LEU A 352 8.83 -13.63 10.95
N GLU A 353 8.37 -13.45 12.18
CA GLU A 353 7.34 -12.46 12.54
C GLU A 353 7.87 -11.55 13.62
N ILE A 354 7.91 -10.23 13.37
CA ILE A 354 8.49 -9.21 14.24
C ILE A 354 7.37 -8.42 14.92
N LYS A 355 7.54 -8.15 16.21
CA LYS A 355 6.66 -7.24 16.95
C LYS A 355 7.46 -6.19 17.69
N CYS A 356 7.14 -4.93 17.42
CA CYS A 356 7.75 -3.75 18.07
C CYS A 356 6.67 -3.02 18.88
N PRO A 357 6.36 -3.46 20.11
CA PRO A 357 5.31 -2.89 20.94
C PRO A 357 5.71 -1.50 21.45
N SER A 358 4.97 -0.46 21.03
CA SER A 358 5.21 0.94 21.46
C SER A 358 4.96 1.16 22.96
N SER A 359 4.11 0.34 23.59
CA SER A 359 3.75 0.45 25.00
C SER A 359 4.89 0.15 25.97
N ILE A 360 5.90 -0.61 25.53
CA ILE A 360 7.08 -0.96 26.31
C ILE A 360 8.38 -0.60 25.57
N LYS A 361 8.35 0.44 24.75
CA LYS A 361 9.53 0.94 24.03
C LYS A 361 10.71 1.18 24.98
N GLY A 362 11.86 0.57 24.65
CA GLY A 362 13.10 0.69 25.43
C GLY A 362 13.07 -0.01 26.81
N GLN A 363 12.06 -0.86 27.06
CA GLN A 363 11.93 -1.58 28.32
C GLN A 363 12.15 -3.10 28.08
N PRO A 364 12.50 -3.86 29.14
CA PRO A 364 12.63 -5.30 29.03
C PRO A 364 11.37 -5.96 28.49
N VAL A 365 11.54 -6.95 27.61
CA VAL A 365 10.45 -7.80 27.11
C VAL A 365 10.09 -8.88 28.11
N VAL A 366 11.12 -9.43 28.77
CA VAL A 366 11.01 -10.52 29.76
C VAL A 366 12.00 -10.30 30.90
N ASP A 367 11.67 -10.83 32.08
CA ASP A 367 12.63 -11.11 33.15
C ASP A 367 12.79 -12.62 33.24
N ALA A 368 13.97 -13.12 32.87
CA ALA A 368 14.25 -14.55 32.84
C ALA A 368 14.39 -15.14 34.25
N ASN A 369 14.85 -14.34 35.23
CA ASN A 369 15.05 -14.81 36.62
C ASN A 369 13.70 -14.99 37.33
N GLU A 370 12.82 -14.00 37.18
CA GLU A 370 11.48 -14.04 37.77
C GLU A 370 10.47 -14.77 36.88
N ARG A 371 10.87 -15.21 35.68
CA ARG A 371 9.98 -15.81 34.65
C ARG A 371 8.77 -14.95 34.35
N LYS A 372 8.98 -13.66 34.27
CA LYS A 372 7.95 -12.66 34.04
C LYS A 372 8.03 -12.11 32.62
N THR A 373 6.88 -11.87 32.01
CA THR A 373 6.78 -11.23 30.71
C THR A 373 6.13 -9.85 30.86
N PHE A 374 6.65 -8.87 30.12
CA PHE A 374 6.10 -7.51 30.11
C PHE A 374 5.22 -7.24 28.86
N THR A 375 4.95 -8.29 28.08
CA THR A 375 4.05 -8.27 26.93
C THR A 375 2.89 -9.23 27.13
N SER A 376 1.71 -8.90 26.63
CA SER A 376 0.54 -9.77 26.72
C SER A 376 0.61 -11.01 25.83
N CYS A 377 1.49 -11.00 24.82
CA CYS A 377 1.59 -12.06 23.83
C CYS A 377 2.50 -13.22 24.27
N LEU A 378 3.41 -13.00 25.22
CA LEU A 378 4.34 -14.01 25.71
C LEU A 378 3.89 -14.54 27.08
N VAL A 379 4.27 -15.79 27.36
CA VAL A 379 3.99 -16.47 28.64
C VAL A 379 5.06 -17.54 28.90
N TYR A 380 5.39 -17.78 30.16
CA TYR A 380 6.18 -18.94 30.54
C TYR A 380 5.26 -20.14 30.79
N ILE A 381 5.51 -21.25 30.10
CA ILE A 381 4.82 -22.54 30.27
C ILE A 381 5.90 -23.59 30.52
N ASN A 382 5.84 -24.29 31.65
CA ASN A 382 6.84 -25.29 32.03
C ASN A 382 8.28 -24.75 31.87
N ASP A 383 8.53 -23.58 32.42
CA ASP A 383 9.81 -22.89 32.40
C ASP A 383 10.33 -22.46 31.04
N LYS A 384 9.55 -22.65 29.96
CA LYS A 384 9.87 -22.26 28.62
C LYS A 384 9.05 -21.00 28.21
N LEU A 385 9.74 -20.02 27.69
CA LEU A 385 9.06 -18.85 27.09
C LEU A 385 8.33 -19.27 25.81
N CYS A 386 7.05 -18.94 25.73
CA CYS A 386 6.16 -19.34 24.65
C CYS A 386 5.32 -18.17 24.15
N LEU A 387 4.95 -18.19 22.89
CA LEU A 387 3.87 -17.35 22.35
C LEU A 387 2.55 -17.88 22.92
N LYS A 388 1.77 -17.02 23.57
CA LYS A 388 0.52 -17.39 24.25
C LYS A 388 -0.50 -17.93 23.25
N PRO A 389 -0.97 -19.21 23.40
CA PRO A 389 -1.86 -19.86 22.41
C PRO A 389 -3.21 -19.14 22.21
N SER A 390 -3.72 -18.44 23.21
CA SER A 390 -4.95 -17.67 23.13
C SER A 390 -4.79 -16.26 22.56
N HIS A 391 -3.56 -15.84 22.25
CA HIS A 391 -3.29 -14.50 21.73
C HIS A 391 -3.51 -14.44 20.22
N ILE A 392 -3.94 -13.28 19.73
CA ILE A 392 -4.19 -13.03 18.29
C ILE A 392 -2.95 -13.35 17.42
N TYR A 393 -1.73 -13.12 17.94
CA TYR A 393 -0.51 -13.39 17.21
C TYR A 393 -0.24 -14.88 17.02
N TYR A 394 -0.70 -15.74 17.94
CA TYR A 394 -0.59 -17.19 17.77
C TYR A 394 -1.38 -17.65 16.53
N THR A 395 -2.63 -17.22 16.43
CA THR A 395 -3.46 -17.51 15.25
C THR A 395 -2.83 -16.95 13.97
N GLN A 396 -2.30 -15.72 14.02
CA GLN A 396 -1.64 -15.09 12.87
C GLN A 396 -0.46 -15.93 12.39
N VAL A 397 0.44 -16.32 13.28
CA VAL A 397 1.66 -17.09 12.98
C VAL A 397 1.29 -18.48 12.45
N GLN A 398 0.33 -19.18 13.07
CA GLN A 398 -0.12 -20.49 12.60
C GLN A 398 -0.70 -20.43 11.20
N VAL A 399 -1.56 -19.43 10.92
CA VAL A 399 -2.13 -19.24 9.57
C VAL A 399 -1.06 -18.84 8.55
N LEU A 400 -0.06 -18.04 8.92
CA LEU A 400 1.07 -17.71 8.05
C LEU A 400 1.88 -18.97 7.70
N MET A 401 2.20 -19.81 8.68
CA MET A 401 2.89 -21.08 8.43
C MET A 401 2.07 -22.00 7.54
N PHE A 402 0.74 -21.99 7.67
CA PHE A 402 -0.14 -22.75 6.78
C PHE A 402 -0.12 -22.22 5.35
N VAL A 403 -0.20 -20.88 5.17
CA VAL A 403 -0.18 -20.25 3.84
C VAL A 403 1.13 -20.56 3.11
N LEU A 404 2.24 -20.57 3.83
CA LEU A 404 3.59 -20.80 3.31
C LEU A 404 4.06 -22.25 3.35
N ASP A 405 3.28 -23.16 3.92
CA ASP A 405 3.65 -24.55 4.23
C ASP A 405 4.97 -24.69 5.01
N LEU A 406 5.17 -23.83 6.00
CA LEU A 406 6.34 -23.82 6.84
C LEU A 406 6.09 -24.55 8.17
N GLN A 407 7.13 -25.14 8.74
CA GLN A 407 7.04 -25.95 9.97
C GLN A 407 7.34 -25.16 11.25
N SER A 408 7.98 -23.99 11.12
CA SER A 408 8.38 -23.21 12.27
C SER A 408 8.41 -21.70 11.98
N CYS A 409 8.26 -20.91 13.04
CA CYS A 409 8.32 -19.46 13.01
C CYS A 409 9.17 -18.95 14.18
N TYR A 410 10.12 -18.08 13.89
CA TYR A 410 10.72 -17.22 14.90
C TYR A 410 9.83 -16.03 15.17
N PHE A 411 9.17 -16.03 16.31
CA PHE A 411 8.41 -14.89 16.79
C PHE A 411 9.32 -13.98 17.60
N TYR A 412 9.63 -12.82 17.07
CA TYR A 412 10.62 -11.89 17.60
C TYR A 412 9.97 -10.62 18.13
N VAL A 413 10.17 -10.33 19.42
CA VAL A 413 9.69 -9.10 20.07
C VAL A 413 10.89 -8.22 20.36
N TYR A 414 10.88 -7.01 19.82
CA TYR A 414 11.97 -6.05 19.92
C TYR A 414 11.49 -4.72 20.51
N THR A 415 12.18 -4.21 21.52
CA THR A 415 11.90 -2.91 22.14
C THR A 415 13.08 -1.94 22.00
N CYS A 416 14.31 -2.45 22.09
CA CYS A 416 15.57 -1.78 21.78
C CYS A 416 16.69 -2.84 21.65
N ASP A 417 17.91 -2.41 21.36
CA ASP A 417 19.05 -3.32 21.10
C ASP A 417 19.45 -4.17 22.33
N GLU A 418 19.16 -3.67 23.53
CA GLU A 418 19.44 -4.35 24.80
C GLU A 418 18.27 -5.25 25.25
N HIS A 419 17.10 -5.05 24.70
CA HIS A 419 15.86 -5.67 25.15
C HIS A 419 15.07 -6.27 24.00
N ASP A 420 15.29 -7.55 23.78
CA ASP A 420 14.55 -8.36 22.82
C ASP A 420 14.19 -9.73 23.41
N ALA A 421 13.24 -10.42 22.78
CA ALA A 421 12.93 -11.81 23.09
C ALA A 421 12.54 -12.56 21.82
N THR A 422 13.03 -13.78 21.68
CA THR A 422 12.74 -14.65 20.54
C THR A 422 12.10 -15.95 21.02
N VAL A 423 11.05 -16.37 20.37
CA VAL A 423 10.34 -17.63 20.63
C VAL A 423 10.26 -18.42 19.33
N LEU A 424 10.75 -19.64 19.32
CA LEU A 424 10.51 -20.58 18.24
C LEU A 424 9.11 -21.19 18.42
N VAL A 425 8.22 -20.92 17.48
CA VAL A 425 6.83 -21.41 17.46
C VAL A 425 6.74 -22.52 16.43
N PRO A 426 6.48 -23.76 16.81
CA PRO A 426 6.24 -24.86 15.89
C PRO A 426 4.84 -24.73 15.26
N ARG A 427 4.69 -25.24 14.05
CA ARG A 427 3.39 -25.42 13.42
C ARG A 427 2.53 -26.38 14.24
N ASN A 428 1.26 -26.04 14.37
CA ASN A 428 0.28 -26.84 15.10
C ASN A 428 -0.82 -27.32 14.14
N ASP A 429 -0.61 -28.48 13.56
CA ASP A 429 -1.55 -29.04 12.58
C ASP A 429 -2.91 -29.37 13.19
N THR A 430 -2.98 -29.76 14.47
CA THR A 430 -4.27 -29.95 15.15
C THR A 430 -5.08 -28.65 15.16
N PHE A 431 -4.45 -27.55 15.59
CA PHE A 431 -5.08 -26.22 15.55
C PHE A 431 -5.50 -25.83 14.14
N LEU A 432 -4.65 -26.02 13.14
CA LEU A 432 -4.93 -25.65 11.76
C LEU A 432 -6.04 -26.50 11.15
N ASN A 433 -6.08 -27.80 11.42
CA ASN A 433 -7.13 -28.70 10.95
C ASN A 433 -8.51 -28.34 11.51
N ASP A 434 -8.58 -27.78 12.71
CA ASP A 434 -9.84 -27.32 13.31
C ASP A 434 -10.26 -25.93 12.77
N GLU A 435 -9.31 -25.01 12.58
CA GLU A 435 -9.63 -23.61 12.33
C GLU A 435 -9.70 -23.23 10.84
N ILE A 436 -8.90 -23.85 9.97
CA ILE A 436 -8.94 -23.54 8.52
C ILE A 436 -10.29 -23.87 7.89
N PRO A 437 -10.94 -25.02 8.18
CA PRO A 437 -12.30 -25.28 7.67
C PRO A 437 -13.34 -24.26 8.16
N SER A 438 -13.16 -23.70 9.35
CA SER A 438 -14.04 -22.67 9.89
C SER A 438 -13.88 -21.34 9.17
N LEU A 439 -12.64 -20.95 8.84
CA LEU A 439 -12.34 -19.78 8.00
C LEU A 439 -12.89 -19.96 6.57
N GLU A 440 -12.72 -21.14 5.99
CA GLU A 440 -13.24 -21.48 4.67
C GLU A 440 -14.75 -21.36 4.61
N ARG A 441 -15.46 -21.94 5.61
CA ARG A 441 -16.93 -21.85 5.70
C ARG A 441 -17.36 -20.40 5.82
N PHE A 442 -16.68 -19.58 6.66
CA PHE A 442 -16.98 -18.17 6.76
C PHE A 442 -16.78 -17.44 5.44
N TYR A 443 -15.66 -17.72 4.75
CA TYR A 443 -15.35 -17.08 3.47
C TYR A 443 -16.45 -17.35 2.42
N PHE A 444 -16.74 -18.59 2.15
CA PHE A 444 -17.68 -18.97 1.08
C PHE A 444 -19.16 -18.71 1.43
N SER A 445 -19.53 -18.84 2.70
CA SER A 445 -20.94 -18.67 3.09
C SER A 445 -21.33 -17.20 3.36
N TRP A 446 -20.38 -16.35 3.70
CA TRP A 446 -20.67 -14.99 4.16
C TRP A 446 -19.84 -13.90 3.50
N TYR A 447 -18.53 -14.06 3.45
CA TYR A 447 -17.62 -12.99 3.01
C TYR A 447 -17.64 -12.82 1.49
N LEU A 448 -17.47 -13.90 0.72
CA LEU A 448 -17.50 -13.90 -0.73
C LEU A 448 -18.84 -13.39 -1.31
N PRO A 449 -20.02 -13.85 -0.85
CA PRO A 449 -21.30 -13.31 -1.31
C PRO A 449 -21.42 -11.80 -1.12
N ALA A 450 -20.98 -11.30 0.02
CA ALA A 450 -21.02 -9.88 0.31
C ALA A 450 -20.02 -9.07 -0.53
N LEU A 451 -18.84 -9.64 -0.84
CA LEU A 451 -17.89 -9.04 -1.79
C LEU A 451 -18.47 -8.99 -3.20
N ALA A 452 -19.03 -10.10 -3.70
CA ALA A 452 -19.64 -10.16 -5.02
C ALA A 452 -20.79 -9.14 -5.16
N GLN A 453 -21.62 -9.01 -4.13
CA GLN A 453 -22.68 -8.00 -4.07
C GLN A 453 -22.09 -6.58 -4.08
N LYS A 454 -21.06 -6.30 -3.27
CA LYS A 454 -20.44 -4.98 -3.17
C LYS A 454 -19.84 -4.52 -4.49
N TYR A 455 -19.16 -5.40 -5.19
CA TYR A 455 -18.42 -5.07 -6.42
C TYR A 455 -19.21 -5.30 -7.71
N GLN A 456 -20.41 -5.91 -7.66
CA GLN A 456 -21.36 -6.11 -8.77
C GLN A 456 -20.66 -6.47 -10.10
N ILE A 457 -19.97 -7.61 -10.12
CA ILE A 457 -19.33 -8.13 -11.32
C ILE A 457 -20.29 -9.08 -12.05
#